data_476af33aaf0c4ebdae820dbb21947b0f
#
_entry.id   476af33aaf0c4ebdae820dbb21947b0f
#
_cell.length_a   1.000
_cell.length_b   1.000
_cell.length_c   1.000
_cell.angle_alpha   90.00
_cell.angle_beta   90.00
_cell.angle_gamma   90.00
#
_symmetry.space_group_name_H-M   'P 1'
#
loop_
_entity.id
_entity.type
_entity.pdbx_description
1 polymer ?
#
loop_
_entity_poly.entity_id
_entity_poly.type
_entity_poly.pdbx_seq_one_letter_code
_entity_poly.pdbx_strand_id
1 'polypeptide(L)'
;MQYLVSAIDDETSSASPGDPAAYNSRLAAEGHLVFVGGLAAPGTATVIDNRNGKPLFTDGPYLESKEYLGGFWVIEAPDLDTAHRLAAEASKACNRKVEVRPFQ
;
A
#
# COMPACT_ATOMS: atom_id res chain seq x y z
N MET A 1 -6.07 17.11 1.95
CA MET A 1 -4.91 16.44 2.56
C MET A 1 -4.73 15.06 1.94
N GLN A 2 -3.51 14.64 1.77
CA GLN A 2 -3.23 13.35 1.17
C GLN A 2 -2.75 12.33 2.21
N TYR A 3 -3.09 11.08 1.96
CA TYR A 3 -2.80 9.96 2.85
C TYR A 3 -2.31 8.77 2.03
N LEU A 4 -1.35 8.05 2.59
CA LEU A 4 -0.90 6.77 2.04
C LEU A 4 -1.65 5.65 2.78
N VAL A 5 -2.37 4.84 2.01
CA VAL A 5 -3.05 3.64 2.53
C VAL A 5 -2.33 2.43 1.98
N SER A 6 -1.63 1.72 2.83
CA SER A 6 -0.77 0.59 2.44
C SER A 6 -1.48 -0.72 2.75
N ALA A 7 -1.56 -1.60 1.76
CA ALA A 7 -2.11 -2.95 1.94
C ALA A 7 -1.01 -3.88 2.43
N ILE A 8 -1.29 -4.63 3.49
CA ILE A 8 -0.34 -5.55 4.11
C ILE A 8 -0.64 -6.96 3.66
N ASP A 9 0.28 -7.54 2.91
CA ASP A 9 0.21 -8.94 2.46
C ASP A 9 1.00 -9.84 3.41
N ASP A 10 0.72 -11.14 3.33
CA ASP A 10 1.47 -12.19 4.00
C ASP A 10 1.51 -13.46 3.13
N GLU A 11 2.09 -14.53 3.67
CA GLU A 11 2.23 -15.80 2.95
C GLU A 11 0.88 -16.43 2.56
N THR A 12 -0.21 -16.05 3.22
CA THR A 12 -1.54 -16.60 2.98
C THR A 12 -2.39 -15.73 2.05
N SER A 13 -1.89 -14.57 1.63
CA SER A 13 -2.64 -13.58 0.86
C SER A 13 -3.20 -14.13 -0.44
N SER A 14 -2.45 -14.98 -1.15
CA SER A 14 -2.90 -15.59 -2.40
C SER A 14 -4.04 -16.59 -2.24
N ALA A 15 -4.20 -17.15 -1.02
CA ALA A 15 -5.29 -18.09 -0.72
C ALA A 15 -6.63 -17.37 -0.45
N SER A 16 -6.58 -16.08 -0.16
CA SER A 16 -7.77 -15.27 0.17
C SER A 16 -7.72 -13.94 -0.58
N PRO A 17 -7.79 -13.96 -1.92
CA PRO A 17 -7.67 -12.73 -2.69
C PRO A 17 -8.91 -11.86 -2.51
N GLY A 18 -8.70 -10.55 -2.52
CA GLY A 18 -9.76 -9.57 -2.67
C GLY A 18 -9.83 -9.06 -4.11
N ASP A 19 -10.86 -8.28 -4.40
CA ASP A 19 -11.00 -7.60 -5.69
C ASP A 19 -11.38 -6.14 -5.45
N PRO A 20 -10.39 -5.23 -5.42
CA PRO A 20 -10.64 -3.83 -5.16
C PRO A 20 -11.11 -3.02 -6.38
N ALA A 21 -11.34 -3.64 -7.53
CA ALA A 21 -11.63 -2.90 -8.77
C ALA A 21 -12.84 -1.97 -8.65
N ALA A 22 -13.96 -2.46 -8.10
CA ALA A 22 -15.18 -1.65 -7.93
C ALA A 22 -14.94 -0.52 -6.90
N TYR A 23 -14.23 -0.81 -5.84
CA TYR A 23 -13.84 0.18 -4.83
C TYR A 23 -12.98 1.28 -5.47
N ASN A 24 -11.96 0.91 -6.26
CA ASN A 24 -11.08 1.86 -6.93
C ASN A 24 -11.87 2.78 -7.88
N SER A 25 -12.82 2.21 -8.63
CA SER A 25 -13.67 2.98 -9.54
C SER A 25 -14.53 3.99 -8.80
N ARG A 26 -15.12 3.58 -7.68
CA ARG A 26 -15.94 4.47 -6.84
C ARG A 26 -15.09 5.56 -6.20
N LEU A 27 -13.92 5.20 -5.69
CA LEU A 27 -12.97 6.14 -5.08
C LEU A 27 -12.56 7.23 -6.08
N ALA A 28 -12.28 6.82 -7.33
CA ALA A 28 -11.94 7.75 -8.41
C ALA A 28 -13.13 8.64 -8.76
N ALA A 29 -14.33 8.07 -8.89
CA ALA A 29 -15.54 8.82 -9.23
C ALA A 29 -15.91 9.87 -8.17
N GLU A 30 -15.62 9.57 -6.90
CA GLU A 30 -15.87 10.49 -5.78
C GLU A 30 -14.75 11.51 -5.57
N GLY A 31 -13.69 11.47 -6.37
CA GLY A 31 -12.59 12.45 -6.32
C GLY A 31 -11.55 12.18 -5.23
N HIS A 32 -11.53 10.99 -4.66
CA HIS A 32 -10.60 10.64 -3.58
C HIS A 32 -9.33 9.96 -4.07
N LEU A 33 -9.35 9.32 -5.24
CA LEU A 33 -8.20 8.55 -5.72
C LEU A 33 -7.18 9.44 -6.41
N VAL A 34 -5.95 9.47 -5.89
CA VAL A 34 -4.81 10.12 -6.54
C VAL A 34 -4.00 9.08 -7.32
N PHE A 35 -3.70 7.95 -6.69
CA PHE A 35 -2.94 6.87 -7.32
C PHE A 35 -3.23 5.55 -6.59
N VAL A 36 -3.21 4.46 -7.34
CA VAL A 36 -3.26 3.11 -6.77
C VAL A 36 -2.28 2.22 -7.53
N GLY A 37 -1.56 1.37 -6.81
CA GLY A 37 -0.63 0.43 -7.42
C GLY A 37 -0.42 -0.80 -6.56
N GLY A 38 -0.27 -1.95 -7.23
CA GLY A 38 0.21 -3.17 -6.62
C GLY A 38 1.72 -3.27 -6.75
N LEU A 39 2.35 -3.95 -5.81
CA LEU A 39 3.78 -4.22 -5.83
C LEU A 39 4.04 -5.67 -6.22
N ALA A 40 5.13 -5.91 -6.95
CA ALA A 40 5.62 -7.25 -7.20
C ALA A 40 6.09 -7.89 -5.88
N ALA A 41 6.33 -9.19 -5.90
CA ALA A 41 6.73 -9.94 -4.71
C ALA A 41 7.98 -9.35 -4.05
N PRO A 42 8.09 -9.42 -2.70
CA PRO A 42 9.22 -8.82 -1.98
C PRO A 42 10.59 -9.28 -2.45
N GLY A 43 10.71 -10.53 -2.95
CA GLY A 43 11.96 -11.05 -3.49
C GLY A 43 12.49 -10.31 -4.71
N THR A 44 11.63 -9.50 -5.37
CA THR A 44 12.06 -8.67 -6.51
C THR A 44 12.69 -7.35 -6.09
N ALA A 45 12.65 -7.03 -4.79
CA ALA A 45 13.17 -5.77 -4.28
C ALA A 45 14.70 -5.75 -4.26
N THR A 46 15.26 -4.56 -4.27
CA THR A 46 16.70 -4.33 -4.07
C THR A 46 16.84 -3.19 -3.09
N VAL A 47 17.66 -3.38 -2.06
CA VAL A 47 18.01 -2.32 -1.12
C VAL A 47 19.32 -1.69 -1.56
N ILE A 48 19.37 -0.37 -1.61
CA ILE A 48 20.53 0.38 -2.06
C ILE A 48 20.97 1.31 -0.94
N ASP A 49 22.24 1.21 -0.55
CA ASP A 49 22.85 2.11 0.42
C ASP A 49 24.01 2.84 -0.24
N ASN A 50 23.87 4.14 -0.44
CA ASN A 50 24.92 4.97 -1.03
C ASN A 50 25.24 6.18 -0.13
N ARG A 51 25.00 6.05 1.17
CA ARG A 51 25.17 7.16 2.11
C ARG A 51 26.63 7.63 2.21
N ASN A 52 27.58 6.77 1.88
CA ASN A 52 29.02 7.10 1.92
C ASN A 52 29.63 7.31 0.52
N GLY A 53 28.82 7.40 -0.53
CA GLY A 53 29.29 7.58 -1.91
C GLY A 53 29.77 6.32 -2.60
N LYS A 54 29.68 5.16 -1.95
CA LYS A 54 29.98 3.83 -2.53
C LYS A 54 28.73 2.98 -2.46
N PRO A 55 27.91 2.94 -3.55
CA PRO A 55 26.63 2.27 -3.50
C PRO A 55 26.77 0.77 -3.25
N LEU A 56 26.03 0.29 -2.25
CA LEU A 56 25.89 -1.13 -1.94
C LEU A 56 24.47 -1.55 -2.32
N PHE A 57 24.36 -2.60 -3.15
CA PHE A 57 23.09 -3.17 -3.60
C PHE A 57 22.89 -4.52 -2.92
N THR A 58 21.76 -4.69 -2.28
CA THR A 58 21.41 -5.95 -1.62
C THR A 58 20.08 -6.45 -2.17
N ASP A 59 20.04 -7.66 -2.71
CA ASP A 59 18.83 -8.27 -3.22
C ASP A 59 17.88 -8.59 -2.08
N GLY A 60 16.58 -8.40 -2.34
CA GLY A 60 15.52 -8.67 -1.40
C GLY A 60 15.03 -7.44 -0.66
N PRO A 61 13.96 -7.57 0.14
CA PRO A 61 13.39 -6.46 0.88
C PRO A 61 14.32 -6.02 2.02
N TYR A 62 14.13 -4.77 2.47
CA TYR A 62 14.89 -4.23 3.60
C TYR A 62 14.79 -5.11 4.85
N LEU A 63 13.57 -5.57 5.15
CA LEU A 63 13.34 -6.54 6.22
C LEU A 63 12.69 -7.79 5.63
N GLU A 64 13.23 -8.95 5.96
CA GLU A 64 12.55 -10.20 5.71
C GLU A 64 11.49 -10.39 6.79
N SER A 65 10.22 -10.43 6.41
CA SER A 65 9.10 -10.52 7.31
C SER A 65 8.01 -11.39 6.70
N LYS A 66 7.19 -11.99 7.56
CA LYS A 66 6.02 -12.72 7.13
C LYS A 66 4.91 -11.79 6.61
N GLU A 67 4.97 -10.52 6.96
CA GLU A 67 4.08 -9.47 6.48
C GLU A 67 4.88 -8.42 5.72
N TYR A 68 4.34 -7.93 4.60
CA TYR A 68 5.03 -6.98 3.73
C TYR A 68 4.01 -6.14 2.97
N LEU A 69 4.46 -5.02 2.42
CA LEU A 69 3.60 -4.18 1.59
C LEU A 69 3.30 -4.89 0.26
N GLY A 70 2.01 -5.06 -0.05
CA GLY A 70 1.57 -5.66 -1.30
C GLY A 70 1.06 -4.65 -2.31
N GLY A 71 0.76 -3.43 -1.87
CA GLY A 71 0.27 -2.36 -2.72
C GLY A 71 -0.16 -1.17 -1.88
N PHE A 72 -0.62 -0.13 -2.54
CA PHE A 72 -1.03 1.09 -1.82
C PHE A 72 -1.97 1.95 -2.64
N TRP A 73 -2.68 2.81 -1.92
CA TRP A 73 -3.45 3.92 -2.48
C TRP A 73 -2.86 5.23 -1.96
N VAL A 74 -2.82 6.24 -2.81
CA VAL A 74 -2.69 7.62 -2.37
C VAL A 74 -4.07 8.24 -2.52
N ILE A 75 -4.63 8.72 -1.41
CA ILE A 75 -5.98 9.29 -1.40
C ILE A 75 -5.98 10.74 -0.96
N GLU A 76 -6.96 11.48 -1.46
CA GLU A 76 -7.26 12.84 -1.02
C GLU A 76 -8.50 12.79 -0.13
N ALA A 77 -8.40 13.34 1.07
CA ALA A 77 -9.52 13.42 2.01
C ALA A 77 -9.43 14.71 2.80
N PRO A 78 -10.59 15.28 3.23
CA PRO A 78 -10.58 16.56 3.95
C PRO A 78 -10.02 16.44 5.37
N ASP A 79 -10.10 15.25 5.97
CA ASP A 79 -9.67 15.02 7.35
C ASP A 79 -9.31 13.55 7.59
N LEU A 80 -8.72 13.29 8.74
CA LEU A 80 -8.27 11.95 9.12
C LEU A 80 -9.43 10.96 9.29
N ASP A 81 -10.56 11.40 9.83
CA ASP A 81 -11.72 10.53 10.01
C ASP A 81 -12.24 10.01 8.66
N THR A 82 -12.31 10.88 7.66
CA THR A 82 -12.68 10.49 6.30
C THR A 82 -11.67 9.51 5.72
N ALA A 83 -10.36 9.79 5.90
CA ALA A 83 -9.31 8.89 5.43
C ALA A 83 -9.41 7.51 6.09
N HIS A 84 -9.69 7.44 7.38
CA HIS A 84 -9.89 6.18 8.10
C HIS A 84 -11.09 5.41 7.57
N ARG A 85 -12.20 6.09 7.29
CA ARG A 85 -13.39 5.46 6.71
C ARG A 85 -13.09 4.87 5.34
N LEU A 86 -12.42 5.65 4.48
CA LEU A 86 -12.03 5.19 3.15
C LEU A 86 -11.06 4.01 3.23
N ALA A 87 -10.13 4.04 4.18
CA ALA A 87 -9.18 2.95 4.38
C ALA A 87 -9.85 1.67 4.90
N ALA A 88 -10.87 1.79 5.77
CA ALA A 88 -11.64 0.64 6.23
C ALA A 88 -12.37 -0.03 5.05
N GLU A 89 -12.91 0.77 4.12
CA GLU A 89 -13.52 0.26 2.89
C GLU A 89 -12.48 -0.42 2.00
N ALA A 90 -11.27 0.14 1.90
CA ALA A 90 -10.16 -0.45 1.15
C ALA A 90 -9.78 -1.82 1.72
N SER A 91 -9.66 -1.92 3.04
CA SER A 91 -9.33 -3.16 3.73
C SER A 91 -10.36 -4.26 3.42
N LYS A 92 -11.63 -3.91 3.46
CA LYS A 92 -12.70 -4.85 3.10
C LYS A 92 -12.62 -5.28 1.64
N ALA A 93 -12.39 -4.33 0.74
CA ALA A 93 -12.36 -4.60 -0.70
C ALA A 93 -11.20 -5.51 -1.09
N CYS A 94 -10.00 -5.28 -0.54
CA CYS A 94 -8.81 -6.06 -0.88
C CYS A 94 -8.59 -7.27 0.03
N ASN A 95 -9.40 -7.44 1.07
CA ASN A 95 -9.27 -8.51 2.06
C ASN A 95 -7.88 -8.56 2.70
N ARG A 96 -7.37 -7.38 3.09
CA ARG A 96 -6.06 -7.21 3.73
C ARG A 96 -6.17 -6.22 4.87
N LYS A 97 -5.25 -6.30 5.83
CA LYS A 97 -5.02 -5.19 6.76
C LYS A 97 -4.44 -4.02 5.98
N VAL A 98 -4.76 -2.81 6.40
CA VAL A 98 -4.19 -1.60 5.80
C VAL A 98 -3.63 -0.70 6.88
N GLU A 99 -2.61 0.07 6.51
CA GLU A 99 -2.04 1.12 7.34
C GLU A 99 -2.34 2.46 6.69
N VAL A 100 -2.76 3.44 7.48
CA VAL A 100 -3.00 4.82 7.01
C VAL A 100 -1.92 5.73 7.55
N ARG A 101 -1.30 6.50 6.68
CA ARG A 101 -0.28 7.45 7.09
C ARG A 101 -0.46 8.77 6.34
N PRO A 102 -0.65 9.90 7.05
CA PRO A 102 -0.74 11.20 6.37
C PRO A 102 0.62 11.60 5.77
N PHE A 103 0.57 12.24 4.62
CA PHE A 103 1.75 12.89 4.08
C PHE A 103 2.04 14.17 4.87
N GLN A 104 3.30 14.54 4.94
CA GLN A 104 3.74 15.76 5.59
C GLN A 104 3.36 17.02 4.81
#